data_28a08f666304e083487b97320452afc8
#
_entry.id   28a08f666304e083487b97320452afc8
#
_cell.length_a   1.000
_cell.length_b   1.000
_cell.length_c   1.000
_cell.angle_alpha   90.00
_cell.angle_beta   90.00
_cell.angle_gamma   90.00
#
_symmetry.space_group_name_H-M   'P 1'
#
loop_
_entity.id
_entity.type
_entity.pdbx_description
1 polymer ?
#
loop_
_entity_poly.entity_id
_entity_poly.type
_entity_poly.pdbx_seq_one_letter_code
_entity_poly.pdbx_strand_id
1 'polypeptide(L)'
;NKYSNPFALDNLSSSVEYAYLTYHLSDRFSITAGKQFLMLGGYEYYVNPIKVREFSEFNNYVNCFLAGVSATWNVTPTQELNFQIVNNRNGGDADTYLHGLPTDVEATKVPLISTINWNSYYLDKAIQLRYAASWGQQAKGRNIMYLTAGNVYEKGPWIAYMDFMYSRQGIDNKGIISALPRIDLENPQTAQHTE
;
A
#
# COMPACT_ATOMS: atom_id res chain seq x y z
N ASN A 1 -13.80 -26.18 -1.01
CA ASN A 1 -14.25 -25.32 0.09
C ASN A 1 -13.08 -25.07 1.01
N LYS A 2 -12.31 -23.97 0.76
CA LYS A 2 -11.33 -23.48 1.71
C LYS A 2 -12.12 -22.79 2.82
N TYR A 3 -12.18 -23.41 3.97
CA TYR A 3 -12.70 -22.78 5.17
C TYR A 3 -11.69 -21.71 5.59
N SER A 4 -11.98 -20.45 5.31
CA SER A 4 -11.29 -19.32 5.89
C SER A 4 -11.46 -19.38 7.41
N ASN A 5 -10.40 -19.18 8.15
CA ASN A 5 -10.45 -19.12 9.60
C ASN A 5 -11.43 -18.00 10.02
N PRO A 6 -12.57 -18.31 10.68
CA PRO A 6 -13.59 -17.31 10.98
C PRO A 6 -13.13 -16.24 11.99
N PHE A 7 -11.96 -16.43 12.61
CA PHE A 7 -11.35 -15.49 13.57
C PHE A 7 -10.24 -14.62 12.96
N ALA A 8 -9.93 -14.78 11.66
CA ALA A 8 -8.98 -13.89 11.01
C ALA A 8 -9.71 -12.57 10.68
N LEU A 9 -9.33 -11.49 11.33
CA LEU A 9 -9.80 -10.12 11.04
C LEU A 9 -9.55 -9.71 9.57
N ASP A 10 -8.71 -10.47 8.87
CA ASP A 10 -8.30 -10.30 7.48
C ASP A 10 -9.34 -10.80 6.47
N ASN A 11 -10.35 -11.54 6.92
CA ASN A 11 -11.37 -12.17 6.07
C ASN A 11 -12.59 -11.29 5.77
N LEU A 12 -12.48 -10.00 5.98
CA LEU A 12 -13.48 -9.10 5.39
C LEU A 12 -13.46 -9.31 3.87
N SER A 13 -14.63 -9.66 3.33
CA SER A 13 -14.83 -9.92 1.90
C SER A 13 -14.05 -8.91 1.05
N SER A 14 -13.44 -9.36 -0.04
CA SER A 14 -12.81 -8.48 -1.02
C SER A 14 -13.77 -7.43 -1.59
N SER A 15 -15.08 -7.68 -1.50
CA SER A 15 -16.14 -6.74 -1.88
C SER A 15 -16.32 -5.56 -0.91
N VAL A 16 -15.77 -5.64 0.31
CA VAL A 16 -15.82 -4.55 1.28
C VAL A 16 -14.49 -3.82 1.26
N GLU A 17 -14.45 -2.65 0.65
CA GLU A 17 -13.25 -1.81 0.61
C GLU A 17 -13.06 -1.05 1.92
N TYR A 18 -14.13 -0.51 2.49
CA TYR A 18 -14.12 0.28 3.72
C TYR A 18 -15.10 -0.27 4.75
N ALA A 19 -14.59 -0.51 5.97
CA ALA A 19 -15.38 -0.85 7.14
C ALA A 19 -14.62 -0.40 8.38
N TYR A 20 -14.77 0.86 8.77
CA TYR A 20 -14.02 1.44 9.88
C TYR A 20 -14.88 2.35 10.75
N LEU A 21 -14.42 2.57 11.97
CA LEU A 21 -14.93 3.53 12.93
C LEU A 21 -13.85 4.56 13.24
N THR A 22 -14.22 5.84 13.23
CA THR A 22 -13.34 6.93 13.66
C THR A 22 -13.86 7.54 14.94
N TYR A 23 -12.97 7.67 15.93
CA TYR A 23 -13.24 8.36 17.18
C TYR A 23 -12.40 9.62 17.29
N HIS A 24 -13.05 10.77 17.44
CA HIS A 24 -12.40 12.06 17.61
C HIS A 24 -12.15 12.33 19.09
N LEU A 25 -10.87 12.25 19.50
CA LEU A 25 -10.47 12.56 20.88
C LEU A 25 -10.44 14.08 21.13
N SER A 26 -10.18 14.84 20.07
CA SER A 26 -10.22 16.30 20.07
C SER A 26 -10.40 16.81 18.64
N ASP A 27 -10.55 18.12 18.46
CA ASP A 27 -10.60 18.77 17.13
C ASP A 27 -9.33 18.54 16.29
N ARG A 28 -8.24 18.16 16.93
CA ARG A 28 -6.93 17.95 16.29
C ARG A 28 -6.47 16.50 16.23
N PHE A 29 -7.11 15.61 16.97
CA PHE A 29 -6.64 14.25 17.08
C PHE A 29 -7.77 13.24 16.98
N SER A 30 -7.62 12.27 16.07
CA SER A 30 -8.58 11.18 15.89
C SER A 30 -7.87 9.84 15.73
N ILE A 31 -8.59 8.77 16.07
CA ILE A 31 -8.17 7.38 15.89
C ILE A 31 -9.19 6.69 15.02
N THR A 32 -8.74 5.96 14.02
CA THR A 32 -9.57 5.14 13.13
C THR A 32 -9.18 3.68 13.28
N ALA A 33 -10.17 2.80 13.43
CA ALA A 33 -9.95 1.35 13.50
C ALA A 33 -10.89 0.62 12.54
N GLY A 34 -10.37 -0.40 11.85
CA GLY A 34 -11.11 -1.20 10.89
C GLY A 34 -10.40 -1.33 9.56
N LYS A 35 -11.14 -1.77 8.53
CA LYS A 35 -10.63 -1.87 7.17
C LYS A 35 -10.62 -0.49 6.53
N GLN A 36 -9.45 -0.01 6.21
CA GLN A 36 -9.20 1.34 5.78
C GLN A 36 -8.14 1.39 4.67
N PHE A 37 -8.04 2.53 4.02
CA PHE A 37 -7.05 2.76 2.99
C PHE A 37 -5.64 2.86 3.56
N LEU A 38 -4.64 2.27 2.88
CA LEU A 38 -3.25 2.40 3.26
C LEU A 38 -2.75 3.81 2.92
N MET A 39 -2.24 4.55 3.90
CA MET A 39 -1.89 5.98 3.78
C MET A 39 -0.55 6.19 3.07
N LEU A 40 -0.47 5.78 1.82
CA LEU A 40 0.78 5.79 1.04
C LEU A 40 1.23 7.15 0.53
N GLY A 41 0.45 8.22 0.71
CA GLY A 41 0.77 9.51 0.10
C GLY A 41 0.55 9.52 -1.42
N GLY A 42 1.14 10.50 -2.13
CA GLY A 42 0.95 10.65 -3.56
C GLY A 42 -0.36 11.34 -3.95
N TYR A 43 -0.51 11.65 -5.23
CA TYR A 43 -1.73 12.26 -5.77
C TYR A 43 -2.79 11.21 -6.08
N GLU A 44 -2.40 10.12 -6.73
CA GLU A 44 -3.33 9.08 -7.21
C GLU A 44 -4.20 8.48 -6.10
N TYR A 45 -3.68 8.41 -4.87
CA TYR A 45 -4.40 7.86 -3.72
C TYR A 45 -5.47 8.78 -3.12
N TYR A 46 -5.46 10.07 -3.48
CA TYR A 46 -6.37 11.07 -2.93
C TYR A 46 -7.31 11.68 -3.97
N VAL A 47 -7.07 11.40 -5.23
CA VAL A 47 -7.91 11.89 -6.32
C VAL A 47 -9.11 10.96 -6.52
N ASN A 48 -10.23 11.54 -6.94
CA ASN A 48 -11.39 10.72 -7.34
C ASN A 48 -10.99 9.82 -8.52
N PRO A 49 -11.13 8.48 -8.41
CA PRO A 49 -10.75 7.53 -9.45
C PRO A 49 -11.29 7.84 -10.86
N ILE A 50 -12.46 8.47 -10.94
CA ILE A 50 -13.06 8.93 -12.22
C ILE A 50 -12.16 9.91 -12.97
N LYS A 51 -11.30 10.66 -12.26
CA LYS A 51 -10.37 11.65 -12.84
C LYS A 51 -9.04 11.05 -13.27
N VAL A 52 -8.77 9.80 -12.90
CA VAL A 52 -7.54 9.09 -13.26
C VAL A 52 -7.80 8.28 -14.50
N ARG A 53 -7.08 8.54 -15.58
CA ARG A 53 -7.21 7.80 -16.82
C ARG A 53 -6.59 6.41 -16.71
N GLU A 54 -5.47 6.30 -16.02
CA GLU A 54 -4.73 5.07 -15.78
C GLU A 54 -3.92 5.25 -14.50
N PHE A 55 -4.00 4.27 -13.60
CA PHE A 55 -3.19 4.27 -12.38
C PHE A 55 -1.76 3.80 -12.67
N SER A 56 -0.82 4.30 -11.88
CA SER A 56 0.57 3.85 -11.98
C SER A 56 0.70 2.36 -11.65
N GLU A 57 1.72 1.73 -12.18
CA GLU A 57 2.08 0.34 -11.85
C GLU A 57 2.23 0.15 -10.34
N PHE A 58 2.78 1.12 -9.63
CA PHE A 58 2.88 1.07 -8.18
C PHE A 58 1.50 0.92 -7.51
N ASN A 59 0.52 1.72 -7.93
CA ASN A 59 -0.83 1.66 -7.39
C ASN A 59 -1.53 0.33 -7.70
N ASN A 60 -1.31 -0.22 -8.90
CA ASN A 60 -1.89 -1.49 -9.32
C ASN A 60 -1.37 -2.68 -8.49
N TYR A 61 -0.15 -2.59 -7.95
CA TYR A 61 0.50 -3.69 -7.23
C TYR A 61 0.45 -3.58 -5.71
N VAL A 62 0.05 -2.46 -5.14
CA VAL A 62 -0.07 -2.29 -3.70
C VAL A 62 -1.46 -2.69 -3.20
N ASN A 63 -1.50 -3.42 -2.09
CA ASN A 63 -2.76 -3.69 -1.41
C ASN A 63 -3.25 -2.40 -0.72
N CYS A 64 -4.36 -1.83 -1.23
CA CYS A 64 -4.83 -0.53 -0.80
C CYS A 64 -5.73 -0.57 0.44
N PHE A 65 -6.54 -1.63 0.61
CA PHE A 65 -7.58 -1.70 1.65
C PHE A 65 -7.21 -2.75 2.69
N LEU A 66 -6.73 -2.30 3.84
CA LEU A 66 -6.15 -3.16 4.87
C LEU A 66 -6.79 -2.90 6.23
N ALA A 67 -6.94 -3.95 7.03
CA ALA A 67 -7.49 -3.85 8.38
C ALA A 67 -6.41 -3.44 9.39
N GLY A 68 -6.73 -2.47 10.25
CA GLY A 68 -5.81 -2.00 11.28
C GLY A 68 -6.27 -0.75 11.99
N VAL A 69 -5.32 -0.01 12.50
CA VAL A 69 -5.55 1.22 13.27
C VAL A 69 -4.69 2.35 12.72
N SER A 70 -5.26 3.54 12.67
CA SER A 70 -4.52 4.77 12.36
C SER A 70 -4.86 5.89 13.33
N ALA A 71 -3.90 6.79 13.50
CA ALA A 71 -4.05 8.03 14.24
C ALA A 71 -3.76 9.21 13.32
N THR A 72 -4.64 10.18 13.31
CA THR A 72 -4.48 11.44 12.56
C THR A 72 -4.31 12.59 13.54
N TRP A 73 -3.26 13.37 13.36
CA TRP A 73 -2.96 14.55 14.14
C TRP A 73 -2.82 15.78 13.25
N ASN A 74 -3.79 16.70 13.36
CA ASN A 74 -3.74 18.02 12.77
C ASN A 74 -2.82 18.93 13.61
N VAL A 75 -1.53 18.92 13.31
CA VAL A 75 -0.50 19.70 14.03
C VAL A 75 -0.79 21.19 13.92
N THR A 76 -1.16 21.64 12.74
CA THR A 76 -1.66 22.99 12.44
C THR A 76 -2.82 22.89 11.44
N PRO A 77 -3.53 24.00 11.14
CA PRO A 77 -4.57 23.98 10.10
C PRO A 77 -4.09 23.56 8.70
N THR A 78 -2.78 23.58 8.47
CA THR A 78 -2.16 23.26 7.17
C THR A 78 -1.21 22.07 7.23
N GLN A 79 -1.05 21.43 8.39
CA GLN A 79 -0.10 20.32 8.58
C GLN A 79 -0.80 19.16 9.27
N GLU A 80 -0.80 18.00 8.65
CA GLU A 80 -1.39 16.78 9.16
C GLU A 80 -0.35 15.66 9.19
N LEU A 81 -0.25 14.98 10.32
CA LEU A 81 0.55 13.77 10.48
C LEU A 81 -0.37 12.58 10.73
N ASN A 82 -0.12 11.51 10.01
CA ASN A 82 -0.83 10.26 10.14
C ASN A 82 0.14 9.14 10.51
N PHE A 83 -0.26 8.31 11.47
CA PHE A 83 0.42 7.09 11.85
C PHE A 83 -0.54 5.93 11.66
N GLN A 84 -0.14 4.91 10.94
CA GLN A 84 -0.99 3.78 10.64
C GLN A 84 -0.24 2.47 10.84
N ILE A 85 -0.92 1.48 11.43
CA ILE A 85 -0.48 0.08 11.51
C ILE A 85 -1.62 -0.79 11.02
N VAL A 86 -1.38 -1.52 9.94
CA VAL A 86 -2.39 -2.38 9.30
C VAL A 86 -1.81 -3.75 8.98
N ASN A 87 -2.68 -4.72 8.83
CA ASN A 87 -2.32 -6.05 8.38
C ASN A 87 -2.02 -6.02 6.87
N ASN A 88 -0.83 -6.49 6.49
CA ASN A 88 -0.39 -6.52 5.09
C ASN A 88 -0.87 -7.77 4.33
N ARG A 89 -1.86 -8.49 4.83
CA ARG A 89 -2.43 -9.67 4.18
C ARG A 89 -3.89 -9.45 3.78
N ASN A 90 -4.19 -9.72 2.52
CA ASN A 90 -5.55 -9.83 2.00
C ASN A 90 -5.84 -11.30 1.68
N GLY A 91 -6.29 -12.07 2.69
CA GLY A 91 -6.61 -13.48 2.51
C GLY A 91 -5.65 -14.45 3.20
N GLY A 92 -5.67 -15.70 2.77
CA GLY A 92 -4.82 -16.77 3.31
C GLY A 92 -3.40 -16.76 2.73
N ASP A 93 -2.54 -17.66 3.23
CA ASP A 93 -1.15 -17.75 2.76
C ASP A 93 -1.04 -18.02 1.25
N ALA A 94 -1.99 -18.77 0.66
CA ALA A 94 -2.03 -19.01 -0.78
C ALA A 94 -2.31 -17.75 -1.60
N ASP A 95 -3.07 -16.80 -1.05
CA ASP A 95 -3.39 -15.53 -1.72
C ASP A 95 -2.28 -14.49 -1.52
N THR A 96 -1.58 -14.59 -0.37
CA THR A 96 -0.46 -13.69 -0.03
C THR A 96 0.81 -14.05 -0.79
N TYR A 97 1.08 -15.36 -0.96
CA TYR A 97 2.28 -15.88 -1.60
C TYR A 97 1.92 -16.62 -2.88
N LEU A 98 1.29 -15.94 -3.81
CA LEU A 98 0.74 -16.51 -5.05
C LEU A 98 1.78 -17.31 -5.85
N HIS A 99 3.03 -16.87 -5.86
CA HIS A 99 4.15 -17.52 -6.54
C HIS A 99 5.00 -18.40 -5.59
N GLY A 100 4.46 -18.69 -4.39
CA GLY A 100 5.14 -19.46 -3.37
C GLY A 100 6.19 -18.66 -2.58
N LEU A 101 6.69 -19.31 -1.53
CA LEU A 101 7.85 -18.83 -0.79
C LEU A 101 9.09 -19.60 -1.24
N PRO A 102 10.27 -18.95 -1.29
CA PRO A 102 11.53 -19.67 -1.40
C PRO A 102 11.63 -20.75 -0.31
N THR A 103 12.31 -21.85 -0.59
CA THR A 103 12.40 -23.02 0.32
C THR A 103 13.06 -22.69 1.67
N ASP A 104 13.83 -21.62 1.72
CA ASP A 104 14.54 -21.12 2.90
C ASP A 104 13.77 -20.01 3.67
N VAL A 105 12.56 -19.66 3.23
CA VAL A 105 11.77 -18.55 3.79
C VAL A 105 10.45 -19.06 4.35
N GLU A 106 10.19 -18.77 5.62
CA GLU A 106 8.92 -19.08 6.29
C GLU A 106 7.96 -17.89 6.22
N ALA A 107 6.65 -18.17 6.19
CA ALA A 107 5.61 -17.17 6.32
C ALA A 107 5.75 -16.42 7.64
N THR A 108 5.51 -15.10 7.62
CA THR A 108 5.50 -14.32 8.87
C THR A 108 4.22 -14.58 9.67
N LYS A 109 4.34 -14.59 11.00
CA LYS A 109 3.20 -14.65 11.92
C LYS A 109 2.64 -13.24 12.23
N VAL A 110 3.39 -12.19 11.88
CA VAL A 110 3.05 -10.79 12.19
C VAL A 110 3.17 -9.96 10.89
N PRO A 111 2.20 -10.12 9.97
CA PRO A 111 2.22 -9.43 8.66
C PRO A 111 1.72 -7.99 8.80
N LEU A 112 2.41 -7.18 9.60
CA LEU A 112 2.03 -5.79 9.80
C LEU A 112 2.87 -4.87 8.90
N ILE A 113 2.23 -3.81 8.40
CA ILE A 113 2.87 -2.66 7.79
C ILE A 113 2.56 -1.42 8.61
N SER A 114 3.60 -0.67 8.93
CA SER A 114 3.53 0.61 9.64
C SER A 114 3.81 1.73 8.66
N THR A 115 3.00 2.78 8.69
CA THR A 115 3.12 3.94 7.80
C THR A 115 3.14 5.21 8.62
N ILE A 116 4.04 6.12 8.26
CA ILE A 116 4.02 7.52 8.64
C ILE A 116 3.70 8.30 7.36
N ASN A 117 2.65 9.12 7.42
CA ASN A 117 2.26 9.99 6.31
C ASN A 117 2.19 11.43 6.81
N TRP A 118 2.72 12.36 6.00
CA TRP A 118 2.66 13.78 6.24
C TRP A 118 1.98 14.47 5.06
N ASN A 119 0.90 15.19 5.36
CA ASN A 119 0.17 16.01 4.41
C ASN A 119 0.36 17.49 4.77
N SER A 120 0.65 18.30 3.79
CA SER A 120 0.91 19.74 3.99
C SER A 120 0.26 20.56 2.88
N TYR A 121 -0.29 21.69 3.26
CA TYR A 121 -1.07 22.56 2.38
C TYR A 121 -0.55 23.99 2.46
N TYR A 122 -0.29 24.62 1.31
CA TYR A 122 0.21 25.99 1.20
C TYR A 122 -0.62 26.78 0.18
N LEU A 123 -0.56 28.11 0.26
CA LEU A 123 -1.24 29.05 -0.65
C LEU A 123 -2.74 28.72 -0.82
N ASP A 124 -3.48 28.68 0.30
CA ASP A 124 -4.89 28.31 0.32
C ASP A 124 -5.18 26.95 -0.33
N LYS A 125 -4.30 25.96 -0.07
CA LYS A 125 -4.32 24.60 -0.62
C LYS A 125 -4.00 24.51 -2.12
N ALA A 126 -3.54 25.58 -2.74
CA ALA A 126 -3.08 25.51 -4.13
C ALA A 126 -1.85 24.60 -4.28
N ILE A 127 -0.99 24.50 -3.27
CA ILE A 127 0.11 23.55 -3.21
C ILE A 127 -0.19 22.52 -2.11
N GLN A 128 -0.14 21.25 -2.47
CA GLN A 128 -0.36 20.13 -1.57
C GLN A 128 0.82 19.17 -1.65
N LEU A 129 1.41 18.84 -0.52
CA LEU A 129 2.47 17.85 -0.38
C LEU A 129 1.92 16.66 0.38
N ARG A 130 2.18 15.44 -0.11
CA ARG A 130 1.69 14.19 0.48
C ARG A 130 2.79 13.15 0.47
N TYR A 131 3.52 13.09 1.54
CA TYR A 131 4.70 12.24 1.68
C TYR A 131 4.43 11.11 2.66
N ALA A 132 4.90 9.92 2.34
CA ALA A 132 4.76 8.79 3.23
C ALA A 132 5.98 7.87 3.19
N ALA A 133 6.20 7.21 4.32
CA ALA A 133 7.15 6.12 4.46
C ALA A 133 6.43 4.95 5.14
N SER A 134 6.44 3.79 4.48
CA SER A 134 5.84 2.56 4.98
C SER A 134 6.89 1.48 5.10
N TRP A 135 6.82 0.71 6.17
CA TRP A 135 7.69 -0.43 6.40
C TRP A 135 6.91 -1.57 7.05
N GLY A 136 7.17 -2.78 6.59
CA GLY A 136 6.48 -3.97 7.08
C GLY A 136 7.24 -5.25 6.82
N GLN A 137 6.72 -6.36 7.35
CA GLN A 137 7.27 -7.68 7.13
C GLN A 137 6.38 -8.47 6.17
N GLN A 138 6.95 -8.90 5.04
CA GLN A 138 6.26 -9.76 4.07
C GLN A 138 6.34 -11.23 4.47
N ALA A 139 7.52 -11.70 4.85
CA ALA A 139 7.79 -13.02 5.37
C ALA A 139 8.90 -12.94 6.42
N LYS A 140 9.20 -14.03 7.10
CA LYS A 140 10.23 -14.07 8.14
C LYS A 140 11.59 -13.63 7.57
N GLY A 141 12.12 -12.52 8.11
CA GLY A 141 13.37 -11.93 7.63
C GLY A 141 13.29 -11.22 6.27
N ARG A 142 12.10 -11.08 5.68
CA ARG A 142 11.88 -10.38 4.42
C ARG A 142 10.93 -9.21 4.61
N ASN A 143 11.42 -8.01 4.37
CA ASN A 143 10.69 -6.78 4.61
C ASN A 143 10.23 -6.14 3.31
N ILE A 144 9.19 -5.31 3.43
CA ILE A 144 8.72 -4.40 2.40
C ILE A 144 8.90 -2.96 2.88
N MET A 145 9.27 -2.08 1.97
CA MET A 145 9.36 -0.65 2.22
C MET A 145 8.79 0.12 1.03
N TYR A 146 7.98 1.12 1.33
CA TYR A 146 7.48 2.09 0.36
C TYR A 146 7.90 3.49 0.80
N LEU A 147 8.35 4.30 -0.15
CA LEU A 147 8.57 5.74 0.03
C LEU A 147 7.81 6.45 -1.08
N THR A 148 7.01 7.43 -0.72
CA THR A 148 6.21 8.21 -1.67
C THR A 148 6.36 9.70 -1.39
N ALA A 149 6.41 10.48 -2.45
CA ALA A 149 6.43 11.94 -2.40
C ALA A 149 5.50 12.50 -3.49
N GLY A 150 4.30 12.89 -3.09
CA GLY A 150 3.30 13.50 -3.98
C GLY A 150 3.30 15.01 -3.86
N ASN A 151 3.37 15.67 -5.00
CA ASN A 151 3.35 17.12 -5.10
C ASN A 151 2.23 17.52 -6.05
N VAL A 152 1.33 18.37 -5.60
CA VAL A 152 0.18 18.83 -6.39
C VAL A 152 0.15 20.35 -6.38
N TYR A 153 -0.06 20.92 -7.55
CA TYR A 153 -0.46 22.32 -7.72
C TYR A 153 -1.83 22.37 -8.34
N GLU A 154 -2.79 22.99 -7.66
CA GLU A 154 -4.16 23.15 -8.14
C GLU A 154 -4.62 24.58 -7.89
N LYS A 155 -4.82 25.35 -8.96
CA LYS A 155 -5.35 26.71 -8.87
C LYS A 155 -6.12 27.11 -10.13
N GLY A 156 -7.40 27.46 -9.95
CA GLY A 156 -8.29 27.78 -11.06
C GLY A 156 -8.42 26.61 -12.04
N PRO A 157 -8.20 26.79 -13.33
CA PRO A 157 -8.30 25.71 -14.31
C PRO A 157 -7.04 24.82 -14.38
N TRP A 158 -6.00 25.13 -13.60
CA TRP A 158 -4.71 24.45 -13.69
C TRP A 158 -4.57 23.40 -12.61
N ILE A 159 -4.26 22.17 -13.05
CA ILE A 159 -3.83 21.06 -12.20
C ILE A 159 -2.50 20.55 -12.75
N ALA A 160 -1.50 20.48 -11.89
CA ALA A 160 -0.23 19.81 -12.19
C ALA A 160 0.15 18.96 -10.97
N TYR A 161 0.58 17.72 -11.21
CA TYR A 161 1.05 16.87 -10.13
C TYR A 161 2.29 16.08 -10.56
N MET A 162 3.08 15.69 -9.58
CA MET A 162 4.25 14.84 -9.74
C MET A 162 4.36 13.93 -8.54
N ASP A 163 4.23 12.64 -8.78
CA ASP A 163 4.40 11.60 -7.77
C ASP A 163 5.73 10.88 -7.99
N PHE A 164 6.50 10.76 -6.93
CA PHE A 164 7.67 9.89 -6.85
C PHE A 164 7.37 8.75 -5.90
N MET A 165 7.57 7.53 -6.38
CA MET A 165 7.29 6.32 -5.62
C MET A 165 8.47 5.36 -5.71
N TYR A 166 8.92 4.87 -4.55
CA TYR A 166 9.97 3.87 -4.44
C TYR A 166 9.44 2.67 -3.64
N SER A 167 9.63 1.48 -4.18
CA SER A 167 9.28 0.23 -3.53
C SER A 167 10.49 -0.68 -3.44
N ARG A 168 10.72 -1.26 -2.27
CA ARG A 168 11.65 -2.36 -2.06
C ARG A 168 10.92 -3.51 -1.39
N GLN A 169 10.88 -4.64 -2.07
CA GLN A 169 10.18 -5.84 -1.60
C GLN A 169 11.18 -6.98 -1.40
N GLY A 170 11.08 -7.66 -0.26
CA GLY A 170 11.93 -8.81 0.05
C GLY A 170 11.47 -10.10 -0.62
N ILE A 171 10.20 -10.12 -1.13
CA ILE A 171 9.59 -11.22 -1.85
C ILE A 171 8.78 -10.64 -3.01
N ASP A 172 8.88 -11.27 -4.16
CA ASP A 172 8.08 -10.93 -5.34
C ASP A 172 6.67 -11.55 -5.26
N ASN A 173 5.82 -10.95 -4.42
CA ASN A 173 4.46 -11.46 -4.21
C ASN A 173 3.57 -11.41 -5.45
N LYS A 174 3.88 -10.55 -6.40
CA LYS A 174 3.09 -10.34 -7.61
C LYS A 174 3.69 -11.06 -8.83
N GLY A 175 4.84 -11.69 -8.69
CA GLY A 175 5.50 -12.43 -9.76
C GLY A 175 6.09 -11.56 -10.86
N ILE A 176 6.26 -10.25 -10.62
CA ILE A 176 6.73 -9.29 -11.64
C ILE A 176 8.11 -9.69 -12.17
N ILE A 177 9.02 -10.04 -11.27
CA ILE A 177 10.39 -10.46 -11.61
C ILE A 177 10.42 -11.98 -11.86
N SER A 178 9.67 -12.75 -11.06
CA SER A 178 9.63 -14.21 -11.17
C SER A 178 8.98 -14.71 -12.46
N ALA A 179 8.14 -13.88 -13.10
CA ALA A 179 7.54 -14.16 -14.39
C ALA A 179 8.47 -13.85 -15.59
N LEU A 180 9.60 -13.15 -15.36
CA LEU A 180 10.59 -12.98 -16.41
C LEU A 180 11.19 -14.35 -16.76
N PRO A 181 11.29 -14.71 -18.06
CA PRO A 181 11.90 -15.96 -18.44
C PRO A 181 13.32 -16.03 -17.86
N ARG A 182 13.61 -17.09 -17.11
CA ARG A 182 14.98 -17.38 -16.72
C ARG A 182 15.76 -17.59 -18.01
N ILE A 183 16.63 -16.66 -18.32
CA ILE A 183 17.62 -16.85 -19.36
C ILE A 183 18.60 -17.86 -18.75
N ASP A 184 18.42 -19.10 -19.10
CA ASP A 184 19.32 -20.19 -18.71
C ASP A 184 20.59 -20.03 -19.52
N LEU A 185 21.57 -19.34 -18.94
CA LEU A 185 22.87 -19.06 -19.59
C LEU A 185 23.67 -20.35 -19.82
N GLU A 186 23.25 -21.48 -19.21
CA GLU A 186 23.90 -22.79 -19.41
C GLU A 186 23.33 -23.59 -20.57
N ASN A 187 22.14 -23.23 -21.10
CA ASN A 187 21.53 -23.97 -22.21
C ASN A 187 20.68 -23.11 -23.13
N PRO A 188 21.31 -22.42 -24.11
CA PRO A 188 20.60 -21.50 -25.03
C PRO A 188 19.60 -22.19 -25.96
N GLN A 189 19.48 -23.52 -25.94
CA GLN A 189 18.54 -24.27 -26.81
C GLN A 189 17.16 -24.51 -26.20
N THR A 190 16.96 -24.30 -24.88
CA THR A 190 15.65 -24.47 -24.22
C THR A 190 14.74 -23.27 -24.31
N ALA A 191 15.22 -22.14 -24.82
CA ALA A 191 14.44 -20.90 -24.99
C ALA A 191 13.45 -20.93 -26.19
N GLN A 192 13.38 -22.02 -26.97
CA GLN A 192 12.57 -22.10 -28.18
C GLN A 192 11.26 -22.91 -28.06
N HIS A 193 10.88 -23.38 -26.86
CA HIS A 193 9.66 -24.18 -26.70
C HIS A 193 8.76 -23.68 -25.57
N THR A 194 8.32 -22.45 -25.63
CA THR A 194 7.07 -22.01 -24.98
C THR A 194 6.44 -20.93 -25.84
N GLU A 195 5.78 -21.36 -26.90
CA GLU A 195 4.65 -20.67 -27.48
C GLU A 195 3.37 -21.05 -26.77
#